data_527d7a97a791a8ee408a3967b11a970b
#
_entry.id   527d7a97a791a8ee408a3967b11a970b
#
_cell.length_a   1.000
_cell.length_b   1.000
_cell.length_c   1.000
_cell.angle_alpha   90.00
_cell.angle_beta   90.00
_cell.angle_gamma   90.00
#
_symmetry.space_group_name_H-M   'P 1'
#
loop_
_entity.id
_entity.type
_entity.pdbx_description
1 polymer ?
#
loop_
_entity_poly.entity_id
_entity_poly.type
_entity_poly.pdbx_seq_one_letter_code
_entity_poly.pdbx_strand_id
1 'polypeptide(L)'
;MVRSSSSPPNSSSPRKRGSPDDREWKEIPAFAGMTGEGEGANAGPATRFSYLRDPEAIYRQSFATIRAEARLERFPPDVAGLAVRVAHACGMVAVVDDLVFTPDVAARGRAALAAGAPVLVDCRMVEVGIIRSRLPAENEIVSLIGDPSLPELARRLGTTRSAAMVDLWRDRLEDAVVAIGNAPTALFRLLELLAEGAPRPAAILGFPVGFVGAAESKAALAESDVPFLTLPGRRGGSAMASAAVNALAREGI
;
A
#
# COMPACT_ATOMS: atom_id res chain seq x y z
N MET A 1 43.79 21.44 -53.66
CA MET A 1 44.23 22.03 -52.38
C MET A 1 43.20 21.60 -51.32
N VAL A 2 43.54 20.59 -50.53
CA VAL A 2 42.71 20.00 -49.48
C VAL A 2 43.15 20.62 -48.16
N ARG A 3 42.24 21.23 -47.42
CA ARG A 3 42.50 21.67 -46.05
C ARG A 3 41.71 20.73 -45.09
N SER A 4 42.47 19.94 -44.38
CA SER A 4 42.02 19.14 -43.23
C SER A 4 41.78 20.04 -42.02
N SER A 5 40.62 19.97 -41.40
CA SER A 5 40.35 20.53 -40.08
C SER A 5 40.13 19.41 -39.09
N SER A 6 41.07 19.27 -38.18
CA SER A 6 41.07 18.36 -37.03
C SER A 6 40.20 18.93 -35.92
N SER A 7 39.20 18.16 -35.46
CA SER A 7 38.44 18.42 -34.21
C SER A 7 39.16 17.79 -33.02
N PRO A 8 39.16 18.44 -31.84
CA PRO A 8 39.73 17.84 -30.61
C PRO A 8 38.78 16.87 -29.96
N PRO A 9 39.28 15.88 -29.19
CA PRO A 9 38.46 14.91 -28.48
C PRO A 9 37.81 15.52 -27.24
N ASN A 10 36.49 15.40 -27.16
CA ASN A 10 35.72 15.79 -25.97
C ASN A 10 35.70 14.63 -24.98
N SER A 11 36.55 14.68 -23.97
CA SER A 11 36.59 13.74 -22.86
C SER A 11 35.82 14.33 -21.69
N SER A 12 34.52 14.08 -21.61
CA SER A 12 33.74 14.28 -20.39
C SER A 12 33.20 12.94 -19.91
N SER A 13 33.93 12.33 -18.96
CA SER A 13 33.44 11.18 -18.19
C SER A 13 32.19 11.59 -17.40
N PRO A 14 31.12 10.77 -17.41
CA PRO A 14 29.95 11.03 -16.59
C PRO A 14 30.31 10.86 -15.09
N ARG A 15 30.07 11.91 -14.31
CA ARG A 15 30.12 11.85 -12.87
C ARG A 15 29.12 10.80 -12.39
N LYS A 16 29.58 9.76 -11.70
CA LYS A 16 28.74 8.83 -10.94
C LYS A 16 27.96 9.65 -9.91
N ARG A 17 26.65 9.78 -10.11
CA ARG A 17 25.75 10.19 -9.03
C ARG A 17 25.68 9.01 -8.06
N GLY A 18 26.11 9.26 -6.82
CA GLY A 18 25.95 8.30 -5.74
C GLY A 18 24.48 7.90 -5.60
N SER A 19 24.24 6.62 -5.37
CA SER A 19 22.91 6.07 -5.06
C SER A 19 22.40 6.72 -3.77
N PRO A 20 21.09 7.05 -3.66
CA PRO A 20 20.53 7.59 -2.41
C PRO A 20 20.51 6.58 -1.25
N ASP A 21 21.03 5.37 -1.45
CA ASP A 21 20.90 4.24 -0.53
C ASP A 21 22.10 4.03 0.42
N ASP A 22 23.10 4.94 0.40
CA ASP A 22 24.23 4.91 1.34
C ASP A 22 23.88 5.59 2.69
N ARG A 23 22.66 5.46 3.18
CA ARG A 23 22.37 5.73 4.58
C ARG A 23 22.88 4.57 5.40
N GLU A 24 24.02 4.78 6.09
CA GLU A 24 24.53 3.90 7.15
C GLU A 24 23.36 3.37 8.00
N TRP A 25 23.25 2.06 8.06
CA TRP A 25 22.43 1.38 9.06
C TRP A 25 23.01 1.73 10.43
N LYS A 26 22.52 2.82 11.04
CA LYS A 26 22.84 3.10 12.44
C LYS A 26 22.33 1.91 13.24
N GLU A 27 23.24 1.27 13.95
CA GLU A 27 22.91 0.20 14.89
C GLU A 27 21.77 0.70 15.78
N ILE A 28 20.62 0.03 15.69
CA ILE A 28 19.53 0.26 16.62
C ILE A 28 20.07 -0.14 17.98
N PRO A 29 20.08 0.75 19.00
CA PRO A 29 20.56 0.40 20.33
C PRO A 29 19.77 -0.83 20.78
N ALA A 30 20.47 -1.92 21.09
CA ALA A 30 19.85 -3.07 21.74
C ALA A 30 19.15 -2.53 23.01
N PHE A 31 17.85 -2.71 23.10
CA PHE A 31 17.05 -2.34 24.26
C PHE A 31 17.52 -3.16 25.47
N ALA A 32 18.55 -2.67 26.16
CA ALA A 32 18.95 -3.15 27.46
C ALA A 32 18.07 -2.42 28.49
N GLY A 33 17.14 -3.13 29.09
CA GLY A 33 16.48 -2.68 30.29
C GLY A 33 14.96 -2.67 30.25
N MET A 34 14.35 -3.84 30.38
CA MET A 34 13.09 -4.08 31.10
C MET A 34 13.04 -5.54 31.52
N THR A 35 13.90 -5.89 32.50
CA THR A 35 13.67 -7.08 33.30
C THR A 35 12.75 -6.69 34.43
N GLY A 36 11.43 -6.74 34.18
CA GLY A 36 10.44 -6.85 35.24
C GLY A 36 10.35 -8.30 35.66
N GLU A 37 10.79 -8.62 36.86
CA GLU A 37 10.57 -9.92 37.51
C GLU A 37 9.05 -10.12 37.69
N GLY A 38 8.48 -11.00 36.91
CA GLY A 38 7.13 -11.52 37.02
C GLY A 38 7.23 -13.04 37.17
N GLU A 39 7.04 -13.53 38.41
CA GLU A 39 7.03 -14.94 38.75
C GLU A 39 5.95 -15.72 37.99
N GLY A 40 6.32 -16.92 37.53
CA GLY A 40 5.41 -18.06 37.32
C GLY A 40 4.86 -18.24 35.92
N ALA A 41 5.65 -18.78 34.99
CA ALA A 41 5.13 -19.50 33.84
C ALA A 41 6.09 -20.62 33.45
N ASN A 42 5.57 -21.82 33.50
CA ASN A 42 6.03 -23.10 32.97
C ASN A 42 7.22 -23.00 31.99
N ALA A 43 8.44 -23.24 32.45
CA ALA A 43 9.64 -23.25 31.65
C ALA A 43 9.63 -24.47 30.72
N GLY A 44 9.16 -24.28 29.51
CA GLY A 44 9.43 -25.21 28.41
C GLY A 44 10.94 -25.30 28.14
N PRO A 45 11.40 -26.28 27.32
CA PRO A 45 12.83 -26.53 27.12
C PRO A 45 13.52 -25.23 26.68
N ALA A 46 14.70 -24.95 27.29
CA ALA A 46 15.50 -23.76 27.04
C ALA A 46 15.72 -23.57 25.52
N THR A 47 15.08 -22.59 24.94
CA THR A 47 15.18 -22.33 23.49
C THR A 47 16.48 -21.59 23.21
N ARG A 48 17.18 -21.97 22.13
CA ARG A 48 18.43 -21.35 21.68
C ARG A 48 18.28 -19.85 21.37
N PHE A 49 17.04 -19.38 21.15
CA PHE A 49 16.75 -18.00 20.79
C PHE A 49 15.80 -17.38 21.81
N SER A 50 16.11 -16.15 22.22
CA SER A 50 15.23 -15.31 23.03
C SER A 50 14.42 -14.40 22.11
N TYR A 51 13.10 -14.51 22.13
CA TYR A 51 12.21 -13.65 21.35
C TYR A 51 10.82 -13.57 22.02
N LEU A 52 10.12 -12.49 21.74
CA LEU A 52 8.75 -12.29 22.20
C LEU A 52 7.81 -13.30 21.53
N ARG A 53 7.01 -14.03 22.32
CA ARG A 53 6.14 -15.11 21.84
C ARG A 53 4.65 -14.79 21.91
N ASP A 54 4.28 -13.77 22.66
CA ASP A 54 2.90 -13.31 22.75
C ASP A 54 2.56 -12.45 21.53
N PRO A 55 1.61 -12.88 20.66
CA PRO A 55 1.25 -12.16 19.46
C PRO A 55 0.75 -10.74 19.73
N GLU A 56 -0.03 -10.54 20.80
CA GLU A 56 -0.55 -9.23 21.14
C GLU A 56 0.56 -8.29 21.61
N ALA A 57 1.50 -8.79 22.41
CA ALA A 57 2.66 -8.01 22.83
C ALA A 57 3.55 -7.62 21.64
N ILE A 58 3.74 -8.52 20.66
CA ILE A 58 4.45 -8.23 19.43
C ILE A 58 3.77 -7.07 18.66
N TYR A 59 2.45 -7.12 18.48
CA TYR A 59 1.70 -6.05 17.82
C TYR A 59 1.80 -4.73 18.59
N ARG A 60 1.59 -4.75 19.91
CA ARG A 60 1.69 -3.54 20.76
C ARG A 60 3.07 -2.91 20.65
N GLN A 61 4.14 -3.69 20.77
CA GLN A 61 5.51 -3.20 20.67
C GLN A 61 5.81 -2.64 19.27
N SER A 62 5.44 -3.37 18.21
CA SER A 62 5.66 -2.91 16.83
C SER A 62 4.97 -1.58 16.56
N PHE A 63 3.71 -1.44 16.95
CA PHE A 63 2.97 -0.19 16.74
C PHE A 63 3.49 0.95 17.62
N ALA A 64 3.92 0.66 18.85
CA ALA A 64 4.56 1.66 19.72
C ALA A 64 5.87 2.18 19.11
N THR A 65 6.71 1.28 18.58
CA THR A 65 7.95 1.65 17.87
C THR A 65 7.65 2.53 16.65
N ILE A 66 6.72 2.13 15.80
CA ILE A 66 6.36 2.93 14.61
C ILE A 66 5.83 4.32 15.02
N ARG A 67 4.99 4.40 16.05
CA ARG A 67 4.46 5.68 16.54
C ARG A 67 5.53 6.59 17.15
N ALA A 68 6.56 6.00 17.77
CA ALA A 68 7.67 6.76 18.34
C ALA A 68 8.64 7.30 17.26
N GLU A 69 8.76 6.61 16.13
CA GLU A 69 9.70 6.94 15.06
C GLU A 69 9.07 7.72 13.90
N ALA A 70 7.75 7.56 13.67
CA ALA A 70 7.06 8.16 12.53
C ALA A 70 6.57 9.57 12.85
N ARG A 71 6.62 10.46 11.85
CA ARG A 71 6.02 11.80 11.92
C ARG A 71 4.54 11.74 11.61
N LEU A 72 3.72 11.53 12.64
CA LEU A 72 2.27 11.34 12.49
C LEU A 72 1.46 12.63 12.61
N GLU A 73 2.07 13.76 12.98
CA GLU A 73 1.41 15.04 13.29
C GLU A 73 0.66 15.63 12.08
N ARG A 74 1.08 15.30 10.87
CA ARG A 74 0.44 15.75 9.63
C ARG A 74 -0.84 15.00 9.27
N PHE A 75 -1.12 13.89 9.95
CA PHE A 75 -2.27 13.05 9.66
C PHE A 75 -3.42 13.33 10.60
N PRO A 76 -4.68 13.36 10.09
CA PRO A 76 -5.84 13.21 10.96
C PRO A 76 -5.70 11.90 11.77
N PRO A 77 -6.22 11.86 13.02
CA PRO A 77 -6.02 10.70 13.90
C PRO A 77 -6.44 9.36 13.30
N ASP A 78 -7.50 9.34 12.51
CA ASP A 78 -8.02 8.16 11.83
C ASP A 78 -7.14 7.72 10.63
N VAL A 79 -6.55 8.66 9.90
CA VAL A 79 -5.60 8.36 8.81
C VAL A 79 -4.23 7.95 9.38
N ALA A 80 -3.82 8.49 10.54
CA ALA A 80 -2.60 8.07 11.22
C ALA A 80 -2.60 6.57 11.52
N GLY A 81 -3.75 5.99 11.89
CA GLY A 81 -3.90 4.54 12.06
C GLY A 81 -3.61 3.74 10.78
N LEU A 82 -4.04 4.24 9.60
CA LEU A 82 -3.73 3.63 8.31
C LEU A 82 -2.23 3.69 8.03
N ALA A 83 -1.60 4.86 8.25
CA ALA A 83 -0.17 5.07 8.02
C ALA A 83 0.69 4.11 8.86
N VAL A 84 0.38 3.96 10.16
CA VAL A 84 1.06 3.01 11.06
C VAL A 84 0.94 1.57 10.55
N ARG A 85 -0.23 1.14 10.08
CA ARG A 85 -0.40 -0.21 9.55
C ARG A 85 0.32 -0.44 8.24
N VAL A 86 0.35 0.54 7.35
CA VAL A 86 1.12 0.47 6.10
C VAL A 86 2.61 0.33 6.41
N ALA A 87 3.14 1.14 7.34
CA ALA A 87 4.54 1.05 7.79
C ALA A 87 4.85 -0.32 8.42
N HIS A 88 3.96 -0.84 9.28
CA HIS A 88 4.10 -2.17 9.87
C HIS A 88 4.16 -3.27 8.81
N ALA A 89 3.34 -3.20 7.77
CA ALA A 89 3.26 -4.23 6.74
C ALA A 89 4.49 -4.31 5.83
N CYS A 90 5.23 -3.22 5.70
CA CYS A 90 6.44 -3.16 4.87
C CYS A 90 7.74 -3.09 5.68
N GLY A 91 7.68 -2.92 7.01
CA GLY A 91 8.86 -2.79 7.86
C GLY A 91 9.66 -1.50 7.66
N MET A 92 9.05 -0.47 7.08
CA MET A 92 9.72 0.80 6.74
C MET A 92 8.96 1.99 7.31
N VAL A 93 9.45 2.59 8.40
CA VAL A 93 8.84 3.77 9.01
C VAL A 93 8.88 4.98 8.07
N ALA A 94 9.96 5.12 7.30
CA ALA A 94 10.14 6.25 6.37
C ALA A 94 9.05 6.37 5.29
N VAL A 95 8.25 5.32 5.00
CA VAL A 95 7.14 5.44 4.05
C VAL A 95 6.04 6.37 4.53
N VAL A 96 5.92 6.56 5.85
CA VAL A 96 4.90 7.45 6.45
C VAL A 96 5.08 8.89 5.95
N ASP A 97 6.31 9.34 5.81
CA ASP A 97 6.61 10.71 5.35
C ASP A 97 6.16 10.95 3.90
N ASP A 98 6.15 9.90 3.09
CA ASP A 98 5.86 9.98 1.66
C ASP A 98 4.39 9.68 1.32
N LEU A 99 3.58 9.18 2.28
CA LEU A 99 2.16 8.91 2.01
C LEU A 99 1.41 10.17 1.60
N VAL A 100 0.57 10.06 0.57
CA VAL A 100 -0.35 11.10 0.11
C VAL A 100 -1.78 10.60 0.27
N PHE A 101 -2.66 11.45 0.77
CA PHE A 101 -4.01 11.06 1.15
C PHE A 101 -4.99 12.24 1.10
N THR A 102 -6.27 11.93 0.97
CA THR A 102 -7.34 12.89 1.27
C THR A 102 -7.72 12.79 2.75
N PRO A 103 -8.07 13.91 3.41
CA PRO A 103 -8.36 13.91 4.85
C PRO A 103 -9.51 12.98 5.26
N ASP A 104 -10.46 12.72 4.37
CA ASP A 104 -11.69 11.96 4.60
C ASP A 104 -11.59 10.48 4.22
N VAL A 105 -10.46 10.01 3.64
CA VAL A 105 -10.32 8.63 3.13
C VAL A 105 -10.61 7.58 4.20
N ALA A 106 -10.14 7.79 5.43
CA ALA A 106 -10.35 6.84 6.52
C ALA A 106 -11.81 6.81 6.98
N ALA A 107 -12.40 7.98 7.18
CA ALA A 107 -13.79 8.10 7.62
C ALA A 107 -14.76 7.49 6.60
N ARG A 108 -14.59 7.84 5.30
CA ARG A 108 -15.45 7.32 4.22
C ARG A 108 -15.26 5.82 4.00
N GLY A 109 -14.02 5.34 3.99
CA GLY A 109 -13.75 3.93 3.84
C GLY A 109 -14.32 3.08 4.98
N ARG A 110 -14.22 3.55 6.24
CA ARG A 110 -14.84 2.87 7.39
C ARG A 110 -16.35 2.86 7.32
N ALA A 111 -16.97 4.01 7.00
CA ALA A 111 -18.42 4.12 6.86
C ALA A 111 -18.94 3.16 5.79
N ALA A 112 -18.27 3.07 4.64
CA ALA A 112 -18.62 2.15 3.57
C ALA A 112 -18.52 0.68 4.03
N LEU A 113 -17.40 0.29 4.68
CA LEU A 113 -17.26 -1.07 5.21
C LEU A 113 -18.33 -1.39 6.25
N ALA A 114 -18.65 -0.47 7.15
CA ALA A 114 -19.72 -0.65 8.15
C ALA A 114 -21.10 -0.80 7.51
N ALA A 115 -21.33 -0.17 6.36
CA ALA A 115 -22.54 -0.30 5.57
C ALA A 115 -22.61 -1.60 4.72
N GLY A 116 -21.57 -2.45 4.78
CA GLY A 116 -21.54 -3.71 4.02
C GLY A 116 -20.98 -3.56 2.60
N ALA A 117 -20.39 -2.42 2.24
CA ALA A 117 -19.83 -2.20 0.91
C ALA A 117 -18.77 -3.26 0.54
N PRO A 118 -18.65 -3.62 -0.76
CA PRO A 118 -17.65 -4.57 -1.21
C PRO A 118 -16.25 -3.99 -1.19
N VAL A 119 -15.25 -4.88 -1.08
CA VAL A 119 -13.83 -4.56 -1.26
C VAL A 119 -13.38 -5.11 -2.60
N LEU A 120 -13.10 -4.22 -3.56
CA LEU A 120 -12.62 -4.60 -4.90
C LEU A 120 -11.09 -4.63 -4.91
N VAL A 121 -10.50 -5.76 -5.33
CA VAL A 121 -9.05 -5.96 -5.27
C VAL A 121 -8.46 -6.38 -6.61
N ASP A 122 -7.27 -5.85 -6.94
CA ASP A 122 -6.63 -6.08 -8.24
C ASP A 122 -5.90 -7.42 -8.36
N CYS A 123 -5.65 -8.11 -7.24
CA CYS A 123 -4.96 -9.39 -7.28
C CYS A 123 -5.26 -10.25 -6.04
N ARG A 124 -5.02 -11.56 -6.20
CA ARG A 124 -5.23 -12.53 -5.11
C ARG A 124 -4.37 -12.31 -3.88
N MET A 125 -3.18 -11.72 -4.02
CA MET A 125 -2.33 -11.41 -2.86
C MET A 125 -2.95 -10.34 -1.97
N VAL A 126 -3.64 -9.34 -2.53
CA VAL A 126 -4.42 -8.38 -1.74
C VAL A 126 -5.60 -9.07 -1.08
N GLU A 127 -6.36 -9.88 -1.84
CA GLU A 127 -7.51 -10.65 -1.34
C GLU A 127 -7.15 -11.47 -0.10
N VAL A 128 -6.11 -12.32 -0.19
CA VAL A 128 -5.71 -13.20 0.93
C VAL A 128 -5.03 -12.46 2.08
N GLY A 129 -4.51 -11.25 1.85
CA GLY A 129 -3.94 -10.39 2.88
C GLY A 129 -4.99 -9.67 3.72
N ILE A 130 -6.24 -9.61 3.27
CA ILE A 130 -7.35 -9.03 4.03
C ILE A 130 -7.87 -10.04 5.06
N ILE A 131 -7.92 -9.60 6.32
CA ILE A 131 -8.39 -10.43 7.45
C ILE A 131 -9.92 -10.36 7.49
N ARG A 132 -10.58 -11.32 6.84
CA ARG A 132 -12.05 -11.35 6.69
C ARG A 132 -12.80 -11.23 8.03
N SER A 133 -12.30 -11.87 9.10
CA SER A 133 -12.91 -11.81 10.43
C SER A 133 -12.86 -10.44 11.11
N ARG A 134 -12.17 -9.47 10.50
CA ARG A 134 -12.10 -8.08 10.99
C ARG A 134 -13.02 -7.14 10.23
N LEU A 135 -13.56 -7.56 9.11
CA LEU A 135 -14.53 -6.76 8.37
C LEU A 135 -15.80 -6.58 9.21
N PRO A 136 -16.33 -5.34 9.32
CA PRO A 136 -17.39 -5.01 10.27
C PRO A 136 -18.77 -5.55 9.88
N ALA A 137 -18.94 -5.93 8.62
CA ALA A 137 -20.13 -6.56 8.08
C ALA A 137 -19.72 -7.77 7.22
N GLU A 138 -20.66 -8.45 6.60
CA GLU A 138 -20.37 -9.52 5.64
C GLU A 138 -19.89 -8.94 4.29
N ASN A 139 -18.85 -8.10 4.34
CA ASN A 139 -18.30 -7.43 3.17
C ASN A 139 -17.75 -8.45 2.15
N GLU A 140 -18.25 -8.42 0.94
CA GLU A 140 -17.72 -9.23 -0.15
C GLU A 140 -16.31 -8.72 -0.53
N ILE A 141 -15.32 -9.61 -0.64
CA ILE A 141 -14.01 -9.29 -1.24
C ILE A 141 -14.04 -9.82 -2.66
N VAL A 142 -14.03 -8.90 -3.63
CA VAL A 142 -14.20 -9.20 -5.06
C VAL A 142 -12.84 -9.20 -5.75
N SER A 143 -12.37 -10.39 -6.12
CA SER A 143 -11.13 -10.60 -6.89
C SER A 143 -11.47 -11.34 -8.18
N LEU A 144 -11.58 -10.61 -9.28
CA LEU A 144 -11.95 -11.15 -10.59
C LEU A 144 -10.75 -11.49 -11.48
N ILE A 145 -9.51 -11.42 -10.96
CA ILE A 145 -8.30 -11.68 -11.77
C ILE A 145 -8.23 -13.11 -12.34
N GLY A 146 -8.97 -14.04 -11.75
CA GLY A 146 -9.12 -15.41 -12.21
C GLY A 146 -10.34 -15.67 -13.09
N ASP A 147 -11.11 -14.66 -13.44
CA ASP A 147 -12.30 -14.83 -14.28
C ASP A 147 -11.91 -15.37 -15.66
N PRO A 148 -12.57 -16.45 -16.12
CA PRO A 148 -12.22 -17.09 -17.40
C PRO A 148 -12.48 -16.21 -18.61
N SER A 149 -13.29 -15.17 -18.52
CA SER A 149 -13.55 -14.22 -19.60
C SER A 149 -12.45 -13.18 -19.81
N LEU A 150 -11.58 -12.96 -18.78
CA LEU A 150 -10.57 -11.90 -18.81
C LEU A 150 -9.57 -11.98 -19.96
N PRO A 151 -9.00 -13.16 -20.32
CA PRO A 151 -8.04 -13.24 -21.42
C PRO A 151 -8.63 -12.73 -22.73
N GLU A 152 -9.88 -13.09 -23.02
CA GLU A 152 -10.58 -12.65 -24.21
C GLU A 152 -10.95 -11.17 -24.15
N LEU A 153 -11.45 -10.70 -22.99
CA LEU A 153 -11.78 -9.30 -22.75
C LEU A 153 -10.53 -8.42 -22.93
N ALA A 154 -9.42 -8.78 -22.31
CA ALA A 154 -8.16 -8.05 -22.41
C ALA A 154 -7.66 -7.95 -23.87
N ARG A 155 -7.74 -9.07 -24.64
CA ARG A 155 -7.38 -9.09 -26.05
C ARG A 155 -8.29 -8.18 -26.87
N ARG A 156 -9.60 -8.21 -26.65
CA ARG A 156 -10.58 -7.36 -27.35
C ARG A 156 -10.35 -5.89 -27.07
N LEU A 157 -10.02 -5.54 -25.82
CA LEU A 157 -9.75 -4.16 -25.40
C LEU A 157 -8.31 -3.70 -25.69
N GLY A 158 -7.43 -4.57 -26.16
CA GLY A 158 -6.02 -4.25 -26.40
C GLY A 158 -5.25 -3.84 -25.13
N THR A 159 -5.60 -4.42 -23.97
CA THR A 159 -5.07 -4.03 -22.68
C THR A 159 -4.63 -5.23 -21.82
N THR A 160 -4.15 -4.98 -20.59
CA THR A 160 -3.78 -6.02 -19.65
C THR A 160 -5.01 -6.68 -19.01
N ARG A 161 -4.87 -7.92 -18.51
CA ARG A 161 -5.93 -8.58 -17.75
C ARG A 161 -6.37 -7.76 -16.52
N SER A 162 -5.39 -7.13 -15.84
CA SER A 162 -5.69 -6.31 -14.66
C SER A 162 -6.50 -5.07 -14.99
N ALA A 163 -6.23 -4.40 -16.13
CA ALA A 163 -7.05 -3.30 -16.60
C ALA A 163 -8.43 -3.78 -17.05
N ALA A 164 -8.49 -4.84 -17.87
CA ALA A 164 -9.78 -5.40 -18.33
C ALA A 164 -10.68 -5.87 -17.17
N MET A 165 -10.09 -6.35 -16.09
CA MET A 165 -10.82 -6.73 -14.88
C MET A 165 -11.57 -5.54 -14.26
N VAL A 166 -10.99 -4.35 -14.32
CA VAL A 166 -11.60 -3.13 -13.75
C VAL A 166 -12.87 -2.76 -14.48
N ASP A 167 -13.00 -3.06 -15.78
CA ASP A 167 -14.25 -2.89 -16.51
C ASP A 167 -15.39 -3.75 -15.93
N LEU A 168 -15.07 -4.92 -15.37
CA LEU A 168 -16.06 -5.78 -14.69
C LEU A 168 -16.48 -5.25 -13.31
N TRP A 169 -15.80 -4.23 -12.77
CA TRP A 169 -16.17 -3.59 -11.51
C TRP A 169 -17.21 -2.50 -11.66
N ARG A 170 -17.49 -2.02 -12.89
CA ARG A 170 -18.30 -0.82 -13.14
C ARG A 170 -19.57 -0.75 -12.30
N ASP A 171 -20.37 -1.82 -12.27
CA ASP A 171 -21.65 -1.86 -11.54
C ASP A 171 -21.49 -2.10 -10.03
N ARG A 172 -20.25 -2.25 -9.55
CA ARG A 172 -19.91 -2.51 -8.13
C ARG A 172 -19.06 -1.40 -7.51
N LEU A 173 -18.77 -0.33 -8.27
CA LEU A 173 -17.92 0.76 -7.83
C LEU A 173 -18.60 1.68 -6.81
N GLU A 174 -19.93 1.81 -6.88
CA GLU A 174 -20.64 2.73 -5.98
C GLU A 174 -20.37 2.37 -4.52
N ASP A 175 -19.84 3.35 -3.78
CA ASP A 175 -19.47 3.23 -2.38
C ASP A 175 -18.48 2.11 -2.03
N ALA A 176 -17.89 1.41 -3.01
CA ALA A 176 -16.93 0.36 -2.77
C ALA A 176 -15.63 0.89 -2.14
N VAL A 177 -14.92 0.03 -1.40
CA VAL A 177 -13.51 0.24 -1.06
C VAL A 177 -12.65 -0.47 -2.09
N VAL A 178 -11.84 0.29 -2.84
CA VAL A 178 -10.96 -0.28 -3.86
C VAL A 178 -9.53 -0.38 -3.32
N ALA A 179 -8.90 -1.55 -3.41
CA ALA A 179 -7.53 -1.78 -2.98
C ALA A 179 -6.68 -2.36 -4.14
N ILE A 180 -5.79 -1.52 -4.67
CA ILE A 180 -4.88 -1.88 -5.77
C ILE A 180 -3.47 -1.99 -5.20
N GLY A 181 -2.91 -3.21 -5.19
CA GLY A 181 -1.60 -3.50 -4.61
C GLY A 181 -0.57 -4.04 -5.60
N ASN A 182 -0.96 -4.28 -6.84
CA ASN A 182 -0.07 -4.90 -7.83
C ASN A 182 0.02 -4.09 -9.12
N ALA A 183 -1.10 -3.91 -9.85
CA ALA A 183 -1.08 -3.50 -11.24
C ALA A 183 -1.32 -1.99 -11.45
N PRO A 184 -0.32 -1.22 -11.93
CA PRO A 184 -0.52 0.18 -12.33
C PRO A 184 -1.62 0.36 -13.38
N THR A 185 -1.75 -0.60 -14.31
CA THR A 185 -2.77 -0.57 -15.35
C THR A 185 -4.20 -0.71 -14.82
N ALA A 186 -4.38 -1.40 -13.67
CA ALA A 186 -5.68 -1.43 -12.99
C ALA A 186 -6.02 -0.04 -12.41
N LEU A 187 -5.04 0.65 -11.83
CA LEU A 187 -5.27 1.98 -11.28
C LEU A 187 -5.57 3.01 -12.38
N PHE A 188 -4.82 2.98 -13.48
CA PHE A 188 -5.12 3.85 -14.62
C PHE A 188 -6.55 3.60 -15.15
N ARG A 189 -6.92 2.32 -15.37
CA ARG A 189 -8.24 2.01 -15.90
C ARG A 189 -9.37 2.43 -14.95
N LEU A 190 -9.17 2.30 -13.65
CA LEU A 190 -10.13 2.80 -12.66
C LEU A 190 -10.32 4.32 -12.80
N LEU A 191 -9.24 5.09 -12.90
CA LEU A 191 -9.31 6.54 -13.06
C LEU A 191 -9.97 6.94 -14.38
N GLU A 192 -9.71 6.21 -15.47
CA GLU A 192 -10.41 6.39 -16.75
C GLU A 192 -11.91 6.17 -16.60
N LEU A 193 -12.33 5.06 -15.97
CA LEU A 193 -13.75 4.77 -15.73
C LEU A 193 -14.43 5.88 -14.92
N LEU A 194 -13.75 6.40 -13.90
CA LEU A 194 -14.30 7.51 -13.09
C LEU A 194 -14.44 8.79 -13.92
N ALA A 195 -13.47 9.08 -14.80
CA ALA A 195 -13.55 10.19 -15.74
C ALA A 195 -14.65 10.00 -16.79
N GLU A 196 -14.96 8.75 -17.16
CA GLU A 196 -16.08 8.37 -18.03
C GLU A 196 -17.46 8.43 -17.32
N GLY A 197 -17.50 8.82 -16.04
CA GLY A 197 -18.74 8.92 -15.25
C GLY A 197 -19.20 7.62 -14.59
N ALA A 198 -18.31 6.64 -14.38
CA ALA A 198 -18.64 5.46 -13.58
C ALA A 198 -18.98 5.84 -12.12
N PRO A 199 -19.76 5.02 -11.40
CA PRO A 199 -20.06 5.22 -9.99
C PRO A 199 -18.77 5.38 -9.16
N ARG A 200 -18.84 6.19 -8.10
CA ARG A 200 -17.65 6.57 -7.33
C ARG A 200 -17.43 5.65 -6.13
N PRO A 201 -16.22 5.12 -5.93
CA PRO A 201 -15.88 4.38 -4.71
C PRO A 201 -15.81 5.32 -3.49
N ALA A 202 -16.07 4.77 -2.32
CA ALA A 202 -15.92 5.48 -1.06
C ALA A 202 -14.46 5.77 -0.72
N ALA A 203 -13.53 4.88 -1.10
CA ALA A 203 -12.10 5.04 -0.89
C ALA A 203 -11.27 4.22 -1.88
N ILE A 204 -10.14 4.79 -2.34
CA ILE A 204 -9.13 4.09 -3.15
C ILE A 204 -7.83 3.97 -2.35
N LEU A 205 -7.42 2.73 -2.07
CA LEU A 205 -6.16 2.38 -1.43
C LEU A 205 -5.18 1.98 -2.53
N GLY A 206 -4.50 2.98 -3.11
CA GLY A 206 -3.72 2.86 -4.34
C GLY A 206 -2.24 2.62 -4.07
N PHE A 207 -1.82 1.36 -4.00
CA PHE A 207 -0.43 0.95 -3.76
C PHE A 207 0.16 0.06 -4.88
N PRO A 208 -0.11 0.32 -6.18
CA PRO A 208 0.56 -0.46 -7.21
C PRO A 208 2.08 -0.31 -7.09
N VAL A 209 2.82 -1.37 -7.43
CA VAL A 209 4.27 -1.44 -7.30
C VAL A 209 4.92 -1.72 -8.64
N GLY A 210 6.07 -1.12 -8.92
CA GLY A 210 6.84 -1.46 -10.11
C GLY A 210 7.62 -0.33 -10.74
N PHE A 211 8.21 -0.64 -11.90
CA PHE A 211 9.12 0.25 -12.63
C PHE A 211 8.45 0.94 -13.83
N VAL A 212 7.27 0.48 -14.25
CA VAL A 212 6.53 1.01 -15.40
C VAL A 212 5.11 1.34 -14.97
N GLY A 213 4.74 2.61 -15.02
CA GLY A 213 3.39 3.08 -14.72
C GLY A 213 3.04 3.20 -13.24
N ALA A 214 3.84 2.66 -12.30
CA ALA A 214 3.49 2.70 -10.88
C ALA A 214 3.54 4.11 -10.29
N ALA A 215 4.58 4.87 -10.60
CA ALA A 215 4.70 6.25 -10.15
C ALA A 215 3.64 7.13 -10.81
N GLU A 216 3.45 6.97 -12.10
CA GLU A 216 2.55 7.77 -12.93
C GLU A 216 1.07 7.53 -12.56
N SER A 217 0.66 6.27 -12.33
CA SER A 217 -0.72 5.96 -11.93
C SER A 217 -1.08 6.52 -10.56
N LYS A 218 -0.12 6.53 -9.63
CA LYS A 218 -0.33 7.10 -8.28
C LYS A 218 -0.28 8.63 -8.30
N ALA A 219 0.50 9.23 -9.19
CA ALA A 219 0.45 10.67 -9.41
C ALA A 219 -0.94 11.08 -9.95
N ALA A 220 -1.47 10.35 -10.95
CA ALA A 220 -2.81 10.58 -11.46
C ALA A 220 -3.90 10.40 -10.38
N LEU A 221 -3.75 9.39 -9.49
CA LEU A 221 -4.65 9.23 -8.35
C LEU A 221 -4.59 10.45 -7.41
N ALA A 222 -3.39 10.99 -7.16
CA ALA A 222 -3.21 12.14 -6.27
C ALA A 222 -3.83 13.43 -6.82
N GLU A 223 -4.07 13.52 -8.13
CA GLU A 223 -4.75 14.62 -8.81
C GLU A 223 -6.27 14.41 -8.89
N SER A 224 -6.78 13.23 -8.51
CA SER A 224 -8.21 12.91 -8.56
C SER A 224 -8.97 13.53 -7.40
N ASP A 225 -10.29 13.63 -7.54
CA ASP A 225 -11.21 14.16 -6.53
C ASP A 225 -11.94 13.08 -5.71
N VAL A 226 -11.49 11.80 -5.80
CA VAL A 226 -11.99 10.70 -4.97
C VAL A 226 -11.16 10.54 -3.71
N PRO A 227 -11.75 10.07 -2.60
CA PRO A 227 -10.98 9.79 -1.39
C PRO A 227 -9.94 8.70 -1.62
N PHE A 228 -8.68 8.97 -1.28
CA PHE A 228 -7.59 8.02 -1.50
C PHE A 228 -6.50 8.06 -0.43
N LEU A 229 -5.75 6.95 -0.36
CA LEU A 229 -4.45 6.82 0.28
C LEU A 229 -3.48 6.15 -0.69
N THR A 230 -2.30 6.73 -0.89
CA THR A 230 -1.28 6.21 -1.81
C THR A 230 0.15 6.47 -1.32
N LEU A 231 1.13 5.78 -1.92
CA LEU A 231 2.55 5.99 -1.71
C LEU A 231 3.21 6.34 -3.06
N PRO A 232 3.61 7.58 -3.31
CA PRO A 232 4.23 8.01 -4.56
C PRO A 232 5.48 7.20 -4.96
N GLY A 233 5.81 7.24 -6.24
CA GLY A 233 6.98 6.56 -6.80
C GLY A 233 6.75 5.07 -7.03
N ARG A 234 7.83 4.27 -7.00
CA ARG A 234 7.81 2.84 -7.38
C ARG A 234 7.38 1.91 -6.25
N ARG A 235 7.48 2.37 -4.99
CA ARG A 235 7.15 1.58 -3.78
C ARG A 235 5.65 1.37 -3.66
N GLY A 236 5.26 0.23 -3.12
CA GLY A 236 3.88 -0.18 -2.96
C GLY A 236 3.83 -1.68 -2.65
N GLY A 237 2.76 -2.33 -3.06
CA GLY A 237 2.62 -3.77 -2.98
C GLY A 237 1.37 -4.23 -2.25
N SER A 238 1.02 -5.49 -2.48
CA SER A 238 -0.19 -6.12 -1.95
C SER A 238 -0.25 -6.10 -0.42
N ALA A 239 0.91 -6.20 0.27
CA ALA A 239 0.96 -6.12 1.72
C ALA A 239 0.50 -4.75 2.23
N MET A 240 0.92 -3.65 1.58
CA MET A 240 0.49 -2.30 1.95
C MET A 240 -1.00 -2.09 1.68
N ALA A 241 -1.48 -2.53 0.50
CA ALA A 241 -2.89 -2.38 0.13
C ALA A 241 -3.82 -3.15 1.09
N SER A 242 -3.51 -4.42 1.37
CA SER A 242 -4.31 -5.22 2.32
C SER A 242 -4.21 -4.70 3.76
N ALA A 243 -3.04 -4.19 4.18
CA ALA A 243 -2.87 -3.58 5.49
C ALA A 243 -3.72 -2.30 5.64
N ALA A 244 -3.85 -1.50 4.59
CA ALA A 244 -4.72 -0.32 4.59
C ALA A 244 -6.20 -0.72 4.73
N VAL A 245 -6.67 -1.76 4.01
CA VAL A 245 -8.03 -2.32 4.21
C VAL A 245 -8.21 -2.81 5.65
N ASN A 246 -7.26 -3.59 6.18
CA ASN A 246 -7.30 -4.09 7.55
C ASN A 246 -7.30 -2.98 8.62
N ALA A 247 -6.75 -1.80 8.28
CA ALA A 247 -6.78 -0.64 9.16
C ALA A 247 -8.14 0.08 9.11
N LEU A 248 -8.81 0.11 7.96
CA LEU A 248 -10.19 0.60 7.85
C LEU A 248 -11.17 -0.29 8.60
N ALA A 249 -10.97 -1.61 8.56
CA ALA A 249 -11.86 -2.60 9.18
C ALA A 249 -11.84 -2.61 10.71
N ARG A 250 -10.91 -1.91 11.37
CA ARG A 250 -10.77 -1.92 12.83
C ARG A 250 -10.81 -0.49 13.37
N GLU A 251 -11.74 -0.22 14.31
CA GLU A 251 -11.71 0.98 15.14
C GLU A 251 -10.57 0.91 16.17
N GLY A 252 -9.87 2.03 16.33
CA GLY A 252 -8.92 2.26 17.43
C GLY A 252 -7.66 1.40 17.42
N ILE A 253 -6.61 1.86 16.72
CA ILE A 253 -5.24 1.42 16.94
C ILE A 253 -4.44 2.57 17.54
#